data_c7426f4db8b9b3cb4a87871dfd3b8bd8
#
_entry.id   c7426f4db8b9b3cb4a87871dfd3b8bd8
#
_cell.length_a   1.000
_cell.length_b   1.000
_cell.length_c   1.000
_cell.angle_alpha   90.00
_cell.angle_beta   90.00
_cell.angle_gamma   90.00
#
_symmetry.space_group_name_H-M   'P 1'
#
loop_
_entity.id
_entity.type
_entity.pdbx_description
1 polymer ?
#
loop_
_entity_poly.entity_id
_entity_poly.type
_entity_poly.pdbx_seq_one_letter_code
_entity_poly.pdbx_strand_id
1 'polypeptide(L)'
;MDSFVNISIELLKGFCENLKLFSLTLLFSVPAGLLVMFCSISKFKPLKWLSKTFVWIIRGTPLMLQLFVVLYVPGLLFNTPIKVRFTAALIAFVINYACYFSEIYRGGIESVPVGQTEAGQVLGMTKSQIFFRVTLLQVIKRILAPMGNEVMTLIKDTSLANVIANKEIIMMAKEYSAKGLIWPLFSTALFFLVFVGAMTLLFNWLEKKLSYFR
;
A
#
# COMPACT_ATOMS: atom_id res chain seq x y z
N MET A 1 35.11 11.25 -13.77
CA MET A 1 34.76 9.86 -13.31
C MET A 1 34.19 10.03 -11.93
N ASP A 2 32.86 9.86 -11.80
CA ASP A 2 32.25 9.95 -10.47
C ASP A 2 32.77 8.78 -9.63
N SER A 3 33.23 9.08 -8.42
CA SER A 3 33.70 8.06 -7.49
C SER A 3 32.54 7.10 -7.17
N PHE A 4 32.83 5.80 -7.01
CA PHE A 4 31.86 4.79 -6.55
C PHE A 4 31.04 5.29 -5.35
N VAL A 5 31.68 5.97 -4.43
CA VAL A 5 31.04 6.55 -3.23
C VAL A 5 30.01 7.62 -3.61
N ASN A 6 30.31 8.52 -4.54
CA ASN A 6 29.36 9.57 -4.94
C ASN A 6 28.12 9.00 -5.60
N ILE A 7 28.28 8.01 -6.49
CA ILE A 7 27.16 7.32 -7.14
C ILE A 7 26.30 6.60 -6.09
N SER A 8 26.93 5.90 -5.14
CA SER A 8 26.20 5.21 -4.06
C SER A 8 25.39 6.17 -3.18
N ILE A 9 25.94 7.36 -2.88
CA ILE A 9 25.23 8.40 -2.14
C ILE A 9 24.02 8.94 -2.94
N GLU A 10 24.18 9.13 -4.25
CA GLU A 10 23.05 9.56 -5.09
C GLU A 10 21.95 8.49 -5.17
N LEU A 11 22.31 7.21 -5.32
CA LEU A 11 21.34 6.12 -5.27
C LEU A 11 20.62 6.05 -3.93
N LEU A 12 21.34 6.31 -2.82
CA LEU A 12 20.72 6.38 -1.50
C LEU A 12 19.71 7.53 -1.41
N LYS A 13 20.03 8.71 -1.97
CA LYS A 13 19.07 9.83 -2.05
C LYS A 13 17.83 9.45 -2.87
N GLY A 14 18.02 8.76 -4.01
CA GLY A 14 16.92 8.22 -4.80
C GLY A 14 16.06 7.25 -4.00
N PHE A 15 16.69 6.36 -3.23
CA PHE A 15 15.95 5.43 -2.37
C PHE A 15 15.19 6.13 -1.24
N CYS A 16 15.70 7.22 -0.71
CA CYS A 16 14.97 8.05 0.26
C CYS A 16 13.67 8.62 -0.34
N GLU A 17 13.62 8.96 -1.63
CA GLU A 17 12.37 9.36 -2.29
C GLU A 17 11.38 8.19 -2.39
N ASN A 18 11.86 6.96 -2.67
CA ASN A 18 11.01 5.76 -2.59
C ASN A 18 10.46 5.55 -1.17
N LEU A 19 11.30 5.66 -0.14
CA LEU A 19 10.87 5.53 1.27
C LEU A 19 9.88 6.60 1.68
N LYS A 20 10.05 7.83 1.20
CA LYS A 20 9.11 8.92 1.45
C LYS A 20 7.75 8.64 0.81
N LEU A 21 7.72 8.22 -0.46
CA LEU A 21 6.49 7.83 -1.14
C LEU A 21 5.82 6.64 -0.43
N PHE A 22 6.59 5.62 -0.07
CA PHE A 22 6.14 4.46 0.69
C PHE A 22 5.48 4.85 2.02
N SER A 23 6.19 5.63 2.83
CA SER A 23 5.72 6.01 4.18
C SER A 23 4.45 6.86 4.13
N LEU A 24 4.40 7.84 3.23
CA LEU A 24 3.22 8.68 3.06
C LEU A 24 2.04 7.90 2.47
N THR A 25 2.31 6.98 1.54
CA THR A 25 1.26 6.10 1.02
C THR A 25 0.66 5.26 2.14
N LEU A 26 1.45 4.60 2.98
CA LEU A 26 0.94 3.84 4.13
C LEU A 26 0.15 4.72 5.09
N LEU A 27 0.69 5.89 5.43
CA LEU A 27 0.07 6.82 6.38
C LEU A 27 -1.36 7.20 5.95
N PHE A 28 -1.57 7.42 4.65
CA PHE A 28 -2.87 7.84 4.13
C PHE A 28 -3.74 6.68 3.65
N SER A 29 -3.17 5.62 3.06
CA SER A 29 -3.96 4.51 2.49
C SER A 29 -4.52 3.57 3.55
N VAL A 30 -3.83 3.37 4.68
CA VAL A 30 -4.33 2.52 5.78
C VAL A 30 -5.64 3.07 6.35
N PRO A 31 -5.76 4.35 6.77
CA PRO A 31 -7.04 4.90 7.23
C PRO A 31 -8.06 5.06 6.09
N ALA A 32 -7.63 5.44 4.88
CA ALA A 32 -8.53 5.54 3.73
C ALA A 32 -9.14 4.17 3.36
N GLY A 33 -8.36 3.11 3.45
CA GLY A 33 -8.84 1.73 3.25
C GLY A 33 -9.92 1.33 4.22
N LEU A 34 -9.84 1.75 5.49
CA LEU A 34 -10.93 1.54 6.47
C LEU A 34 -12.20 2.27 6.05
N LEU A 35 -12.11 3.51 5.60
CA LEU A 35 -13.27 4.26 5.11
C LEU A 35 -13.92 3.57 3.90
N VAL A 36 -13.13 3.16 2.92
CA VAL A 36 -13.61 2.43 1.73
C VAL A 36 -14.25 1.09 2.15
N MET A 37 -13.66 0.38 3.08
CA MET A 37 -14.21 -0.88 3.62
C MET A 37 -15.59 -0.63 4.28
N PHE A 38 -15.73 0.39 5.14
CA PHE A 38 -17.02 0.72 5.76
C PHE A 38 -18.09 1.06 4.73
N CYS A 39 -17.73 1.78 3.65
CA CYS A 39 -18.64 2.01 2.53
C CYS A 39 -19.05 0.70 1.84
N SER A 40 -18.09 -0.22 1.63
CA SER A 40 -18.33 -1.50 0.97
C SER A 40 -19.23 -2.48 1.75
N ILE A 41 -19.22 -2.42 3.09
CA ILE A 41 -20.08 -3.25 3.96
C ILE A 41 -21.35 -2.53 4.41
N SER A 42 -21.56 -1.28 3.98
CA SER A 42 -22.72 -0.46 4.36
C SER A 42 -24.05 -1.16 4.03
N LYS A 43 -25.08 -0.93 4.88
CA LYS A 43 -26.47 -1.36 4.62
C LYS A 43 -27.14 -0.54 3.52
N PHE A 44 -26.64 0.68 3.25
CA PHE A 44 -27.17 1.55 2.19
C PHE A 44 -26.68 1.03 0.82
N LYS A 45 -27.57 0.36 0.09
CA LYS A 45 -27.27 -0.34 -1.16
C LYS A 45 -26.53 0.50 -2.22
N PRO A 46 -26.93 1.77 -2.51
CA PRO A 46 -26.22 2.58 -3.49
C PRO A 46 -24.75 2.84 -3.12
N LEU A 47 -24.46 3.18 -1.87
CA LEU A 47 -23.09 3.41 -1.38
C LEU A 47 -22.25 2.14 -1.45
N LYS A 48 -22.83 1.02 -1.03
CA LYS A 48 -22.19 -0.30 -1.13
C LYS A 48 -21.85 -0.67 -2.57
N TRP A 49 -22.78 -0.49 -3.48
CA TRP A 49 -22.57 -0.80 -4.90
C TRP A 49 -21.48 0.10 -5.51
N LEU A 50 -21.58 1.41 -5.28
CA LEU A 50 -20.60 2.39 -5.77
C LEU A 50 -19.18 2.08 -5.25
N SER A 51 -19.05 1.84 -3.95
CA SER A 51 -17.75 1.50 -3.34
C SER A 51 -17.17 0.21 -3.90
N LYS A 52 -17.99 -0.85 -4.03
CA LYS A 52 -17.52 -2.12 -4.60
C LYS A 52 -17.09 -2.00 -6.07
N THR A 53 -17.86 -1.25 -6.87
CA THR A 53 -17.52 -0.99 -8.27
C THR A 53 -16.22 -0.20 -8.37
N PHE A 54 -16.05 0.84 -7.55
CA PHE A 54 -14.81 1.62 -7.48
C PHE A 54 -13.60 0.74 -7.13
N VAL A 55 -13.69 -0.06 -6.08
CA VAL A 55 -12.64 -1.00 -5.66
C VAL A 55 -12.32 -1.99 -6.78
N TRP A 56 -13.35 -2.53 -7.45
CA TRP A 56 -13.18 -3.46 -8.57
C TRP A 56 -12.43 -2.82 -9.74
N ILE A 57 -12.77 -1.58 -10.12
CA ILE A 57 -12.09 -0.85 -11.20
C ILE A 57 -10.63 -0.60 -10.84
N ILE A 58 -10.36 -0.06 -9.64
CA ILE A 58 -9.00 0.29 -9.23
C ILE A 58 -8.11 -0.95 -9.14
N ARG A 59 -8.60 -2.04 -8.56
CA ARG A 59 -7.83 -3.29 -8.46
C ARG A 59 -7.74 -4.06 -9.77
N GLY A 60 -8.64 -3.82 -10.71
CA GLY A 60 -8.65 -4.41 -12.04
C GLY A 60 -7.81 -3.68 -13.08
N THR A 61 -7.24 -2.51 -12.74
CA THR A 61 -6.44 -1.70 -13.65
C THR A 61 -4.99 -1.59 -13.17
N PRO A 62 -3.99 -1.53 -14.09
CA PRO A 62 -2.58 -1.39 -13.70
C PRO A 62 -2.31 -0.07 -12.96
N LEU A 63 -1.52 -0.10 -11.88
CA LEU A 63 -1.10 1.10 -11.15
C LEU A 63 -0.39 2.11 -12.06
N MET A 64 0.40 1.64 -13.02
CA MET A 64 1.07 2.49 -14.01
C MET A 64 0.06 3.34 -14.81
N LEU A 65 -1.07 2.76 -15.23
CA LEU A 65 -2.14 3.49 -15.91
C LEU A 65 -2.77 4.55 -14.98
N GLN A 66 -2.99 4.19 -13.72
CA GLN A 66 -3.54 5.13 -12.72
C GLN A 66 -2.62 6.32 -12.48
N LEU A 67 -1.30 6.14 -12.50
CA LEU A 67 -0.32 7.23 -12.43
C LEU A 67 -0.50 8.22 -13.58
N PHE A 68 -0.67 7.74 -14.81
CA PHE A 68 -0.93 8.60 -15.96
C PHE A 68 -2.27 9.31 -15.86
N VAL A 69 -3.32 8.61 -15.46
CA VAL A 69 -4.66 9.19 -15.27
C VAL A 69 -4.61 10.33 -14.26
N VAL A 70 -4.02 10.10 -13.09
CA VAL A 70 -3.93 11.13 -12.03
C VAL A 70 -3.07 12.32 -12.47
N LEU A 71 -1.99 12.10 -13.21
CA LEU A 71 -1.13 13.18 -13.66
C LEU A 71 -1.76 14.04 -14.76
N TYR A 72 -2.36 13.41 -15.76
CA TYR A 72 -2.77 14.11 -17.00
C TYR A 72 -4.25 14.52 -17.02
N VAL A 73 -5.17 13.69 -16.48
CA VAL A 73 -6.61 13.95 -16.60
C VAL A 73 -7.05 15.27 -15.96
N PRO A 74 -6.56 15.67 -14.76
CA PRO A 74 -6.95 16.96 -14.17
C PRO A 74 -6.59 18.16 -15.06
N GLY A 75 -5.43 18.11 -15.70
CA GLY A 75 -5.00 19.16 -16.63
C GLY A 75 -5.82 19.18 -17.93
N LEU A 76 -6.09 18.00 -18.49
CA LEU A 76 -6.77 17.87 -19.80
C LEU A 76 -8.28 18.18 -19.72
N LEU A 77 -8.96 17.71 -18.67
CA LEU A 77 -10.43 17.83 -18.58
C LEU A 77 -10.87 19.05 -17.75
N PHE A 78 -10.10 19.44 -16.73
CA PHE A 78 -10.51 20.48 -15.78
C PHE A 78 -9.61 21.71 -15.81
N ASN A 79 -8.60 21.74 -16.68
CA ASN A 79 -7.62 22.82 -16.78
C ASN A 79 -6.85 23.08 -15.46
N THR A 80 -6.71 22.04 -14.59
CA THR A 80 -6.07 22.07 -13.28
C THR A 80 -4.92 21.07 -13.23
N PRO A 81 -3.77 21.31 -13.91
CA PRO A 81 -2.69 20.36 -13.98
C PRO A 81 -1.99 20.18 -12.63
N ILE A 82 -1.69 18.93 -12.27
CA ILE A 82 -0.86 18.65 -11.09
C ILE A 82 0.61 18.90 -11.46
N LYS A 83 1.17 20.01 -10.96
CA LYS A 83 2.53 20.45 -11.31
C LYS A 83 3.62 19.57 -10.67
N VAL A 84 3.38 19.05 -9.47
CA VAL A 84 4.36 18.26 -8.70
C VAL A 84 4.11 16.77 -8.94
N ARG A 85 5.05 16.12 -9.62
CA ARG A 85 4.94 14.70 -9.99
C ARG A 85 4.85 13.78 -8.78
N PHE A 86 5.58 14.08 -7.72
CA PHE A 86 5.48 13.35 -6.46
C PHE A 86 4.06 13.37 -5.88
N THR A 87 3.36 14.51 -5.95
CA THR A 87 1.97 14.62 -5.49
C THR A 87 1.03 13.76 -6.34
N ALA A 88 1.21 13.74 -7.66
CA ALA A 88 0.43 12.87 -8.54
C ALA A 88 0.69 11.38 -8.22
N ALA A 89 1.96 11.00 -8.01
CA ALA A 89 2.32 9.66 -7.58
C ALA A 89 1.63 9.31 -6.26
N LEU A 90 1.77 10.17 -5.24
CA LEU A 90 1.18 9.94 -3.92
C LEU A 90 -0.33 9.74 -3.98
N ILE A 91 -1.06 10.58 -4.73
CA ILE A 91 -2.51 10.45 -4.89
C ILE A 91 -2.87 9.09 -5.53
N ALA A 92 -2.22 8.72 -6.63
CA ALA A 92 -2.47 7.45 -7.31
C ALA A 92 -2.20 6.25 -6.40
N PHE A 93 -1.07 6.26 -5.70
CA PHE A 93 -0.68 5.22 -4.75
C PHE A 93 -1.67 5.11 -3.58
N VAL A 94 -2.06 6.24 -2.99
CA VAL A 94 -3.01 6.23 -1.86
C VAL A 94 -4.36 5.66 -2.30
N ILE A 95 -4.89 6.04 -3.45
CA ILE A 95 -6.15 5.51 -4.00
C ILE A 95 -6.03 4.00 -4.24
N ASN A 96 -4.97 3.57 -4.90
CA ASN A 96 -4.74 2.17 -5.23
C ASN A 96 -4.66 1.32 -3.95
N TYR A 97 -3.74 1.66 -3.05
CA TYR A 97 -3.49 0.88 -1.83
C TYR A 97 -4.64 0.97 -0.83
N ALA A 98 -5.41 2.06 -0.78
CA ALA A 98 -6.65 2.12 0.00
C ALA A 98 -7.66 1.07 -0.46
N CYS A 99 -7.79 0.84 -1.77
CA CYS A 99 -8.65 -0.21 -2.30
C CYS A 99 -8.14 -1.61 -1.94
N TYR A 100 -6.83 -1.86 -2.01
CA TYR A 100 -6.25 -3.15 -1.60
C TYR A 100 -6.45 -3.40 -0.09
N PHE A 101 -6.12 -2.43 0.75
CA PHE A 101 -6.32 -2.56 2.20
C PHE A 101 -7.80 -2.72 2.57
N SER A 102 -8.72 -2.04 1.88
CA SER A 102 -10.15 -2.19 2.13
C SER A 102 -10.64 -3.64 1.97
N GLU A 103 -10.13 -4.34 0.97
CA GLU A 103 -10.47 -5.74 0.73
C GLU A 103 -9.82 -6.68 1.75
N ILE A 104 -8.59 -6.38 2.20
CA ILE A 104 -7.94 -7.14 3.28
C ILE A 104 -8.75 -7.01 4.57
N TYR A 105 -9.17 -5.79 4.93
CA TYR A 105 -9.99 -5.56 6.11
C TYR A 105 -11.35 -6.27 6.01
N ARG A 106 -12.02 -6.15 4.86
CA ARG A 106 -13.29 -6.82 4.61
C ARG A 106 -13.15 -8.34 4.74
N GLY A 107 -12.16 -8.92 4.06
CA GLY A 107 -11.89 -10.36 4.12
C GLY A 107 -11.52 -10.82 5.53
N GLY A 108 -10.77 -10.01 6.30
CA GLY A 108 -10.48 -10.29 7.71
C GLY A 108 -11.74 -10.37 8.56
N ILE A 109 -12.67 -9.42 8.41
CA ILE A 109 -13.94 -9.40 9.14
C ILE A 109 -14.83 -10.60 8.75
N GLU A 110 -14.97 -10.83 7.44
CA GLU A 110 -15.82 -11.92 6.91
C GLU A 110 -15.26 -13.32 7.25
N SER A 111 -13.98 -13.43 7.54
CA SER A 111 -13.33 -14.70 7.90
C SER A 111 -13.62 -15.15 9.34
N VAL A 112 -14.12 -14.27 10.22
CA VAL A 112 -14.48 -14.65 11.59
C VAL A 112 -15.78 -15.45 11.59
N PRO A 113 -15.80 -16.69 12.14
CA PRO A 113 -17.01 -17.52 12.15
C PRO A 113 -18.16 -16.83 12.88
N VAL A 114 -19.39 -16.94 12.33
CA VAL A 114 -20.61 -16.36 12.91
C VAL A 114 -20.85 -16.88 14.34
N GLY A 115 -20.52 -18.14 14.61
CA GLY A 115 -20.61 -18.74 15.95
C GLY A 115 -19.86 -17.98 17.06
N GLN A 116 -18.83 -17.19 16.73
CA GLN A 116 -18.17 -16.30 17.70
C GLN A 116 -19.09 -15.17 18.16
N THR A 117 -19.90 -14.64 17.24
CA THR A 117 -20.91 -13.63 17.56
C THR A 117 -22.06 -14.23 18.35
N GLU A 118 -22.55 -15.41 17.96
CA GLU A 118 -23.61 -16.12 18.64
C GLU A 118 -23.22 -16.51 20.08
N ALA A 119 -22.01 -17.03 20.27
CA ALA A 119 -21.48 -17.34 21.60
C ALA A 119 -21.41 -16.10 22.50
N GLY A 120 -20.96 -14.96 21.96
CA GLY A 120 -20.95 -13.69 22.68
C GLY A 120 -22.37 -13.24 23.09
N GLN A 121 -23.37 -13.44 22.21
CA GLN A 121 -24.77 -13.10 22.51
C GLN A 121 -25.34 -13.99 23.63
N VAL A 122 -25.06 -15.30 23.62
CA VAL A 122 -25.46 -16.23 24.68
C VAL A 122 -24.88 -15.83 26.04
N LEU A 123 -23.67 -15.29 26.05
CA LEU A 123 -23.01 -14.75 27.25
C LEU A 123 -23.52 -13.34 27.65
N GLY A 124 -24.56 -12.82 27.00
CA GLY A 124 -25.15 -11.51 27.31
C GLY A 124 -24.28 -10.32 26.91
N MET A 125 -23.27 -10.50 26.04
CA MET A 125 -22.41 -9.42 25.57
C MET A 125 -23.14 -8.51 24.59
N THR A 126 -22.95 -7.20 24.70
CA THR A 126 -23.42 -6.24 23.70
C THR A 126 -22.66 -6.38 22.38
N LYS A 127 -23.25 -5.93 21.26
CA LYS A 127 -22.60 -5.95 19.93
C LYS A 127 -21.23 -5.28 19.94
N SER A 128 -21.08 -4.16 20.66
CA SER A 128 -19.81 -3.46 20.81
C SER A 128 -18.78 -4.31 21.57
N GLN A 129 -19.19 -4.95 22.68
CA GLN A 129 -18.30 -5.84 23.43
C GLN A 129 -17.84 -7.03 22.59
N ILE A 130 -18.75 -7.65 21.83
CA ILE A 130 -18.39 -8.75 20.92
C ILE A 130 -17.38 -8.25 19.87
N PHE A 131 -17.64 -7.09 19.26
CA PHE A 131 -16.74 -6.55 18.26
C PHE A 131 -15.34 -6.29 18.82
N PHE A 132 -15.21 -5.50 19.90
CA PHE A 132 -13.90 -5.09 20.40
C PHE A 132 -13.15 -6.19 21.15
N ARG A 133 -13.83 -7.08 21.87
CA ARG A 133 -13.19 -8.12 22.69
C ARG A 133 -13.01 -9.47 22.00
N VAL A 134 -13.82 -9.77 20.98
CA VAL A 134 -13.81 -11.07 20.30
C VAL A 134 -13.43 -10.94 18.84
N THR A 135 -14.18 -10.14 18.05
CA THR A 135 -14.00 -10.08 16.60
C THR A 135 -12.72 -9.34 16.19
N LEU A 136 -12.50 -8.14 16.72
CA LEU A 136 -11.40 -7.26 16.30
C LEU A 136 -10.02 -7.92 16.51
N LEU A 137 -9.81 -8.58 17.64
CA LEU A 137 -8.54 -9.25 17.92
C LEU A 137 -8.26 -10.41 16.94
N GLN A 138 -9.29 -11.14 16.56
CA GLN A 138 -9.17 -12.20 15.55
C GLN A 138 -8.93 -11.62 14.15
N VAL A 139 -9.62 -10.52 13.82
CA VAL A 139 -9.43 -9.81 12.54
C VAL A 139 -7.98 -9.32 12.41
N ILE A 140 -7.46 -8.61 13.44
CA ILE A 140 -6.08 -8.10 13.42
C ILE A 140 -5.09 -9.22 13.11
N LYS A 141 -5.22 -10.37 13.79
CA LYS A 141 -4.36 -11.51 13.53
C LYS A 141 -4.46 -12.01 12.07
N ARG A 142 -5.68 -12.14 11.55
CA ARG A 142 -5.93 -12.70 10.20
C ARG A 142 -5.50 -11.78 9.08
N ILE A 143 -5.55 -10.47 9.27
CA ILE A 143 -5.13 -9.50 8.26
C ILE A 143 -3.63 -9.24 8.28
N LEU A 144 -2.89 -9.64 9.32
CA LEU A 144 -1.48 -9.27 9.47
C LEU A 144 -0.61 -9.80 8.32
N ALA A 145 -0.75 -11.09 7.96
CA ALA A 145 0.00 -11.68 6.86
C ALA A 145 -0.33 -11.04 5.50
N PRO A 146 -1.60 -10.90 5.08
CA PRO A 146 -1.92 -10.21 3.82
C PRO A 146 -1.50 -8.72 3.85
N MET A 147 -1.60 -8.02 4.99
CA MET A 147 -1.09 -6.65 5.12
C MET A 147 0.42 -6.58 4.93
N GLY A 148 1.17 -7.52 5.52
CA GLY A 148 2.62 -7.63 5.34
C GLY A 148 3.00 -7.81 3.88
N ASN A 149 2.30 -8.68 3.16
CA ASN A 149 2.54 -8.90 1.74
C ASN A 149 2.30 -7.63 0.90
N GLU A 150 1.23 -6.89 1.17
CA GLU A 150 0.93 -5.63 0.48
C GLU A 150 1.96 -4.53 0.82
N VAL A 151 2.42 -4.45 2.06
CA VAL A 151 3.49 -3.51 2.46
C VAL A 151 4.80 -3.83 1.73
N MET A 152 5.17 -5.11 1.61
CA MET A 152 6.34 -5.52 0.84
C MET A 152 6.18 -5.32 -0.67
N THR A 153 4.97 -5.35 -1.19
CA THR A 153 4.67 -5.01 -2.58
C THR A 153 4.77 -3.51 -2.81
N LEU A 154 4.20 -2.70 -1.89
CA LEU A 154 4.20 -1.25 -1.98
C LEU A 154 5.61 -0.68 -2.17
N ILE A 155 6.62 -1.10 -1.38
CA ILE A 155 7.97 -0.55 -1.55
C ILE A 155 8.54 -0.83 -2.94
N LYS A 156 8.28 -1.99 -3.50
CA LYS A 156 8.71 -2.33 -4.88
C LYS A 156 7.97 -1.49 -5.91
N ASP A 157 6.67 -1.31 -5.71
CA ASP A 157 5.82 -0.52 -6.61
C ASP A 157 6.19 0.97 -6.61
N THR A 158 6.82 1.51 -5.54
CA THR A 158 7.29 2.91 -5.57
C THR A 158 8.21 3.21 -6.74
N SER A 159 8.90 2.20 -7.26
CA SER A 159 9.73 2.33 -8.46
C SER A 159 8.91 2.66 -9.73
N LEU A 160 7.60 2.34 -9.78
CA LEU A 160 6.75 2.71 -10.90
C LEU A 160 6.57 4.23 -11.05
N ALA A 161 6.85 5.00 -10.00
CA ALA A 161 6.78 6.46 -10.08
C ALA A 161 7.74 7.07 -11.13
N ASN A 162 8.76 6.31 -11.57
CA ASN A 162 9.64 6.76 -12.65
C ASN A 162 8.92 6.95 -13.99
N VAL A 163 7.80 6.25 -14.26
CA VAL A 163 7.07 6.37 -15.54
C VAL A 163 6.45 7.75 -15.73
N ILE A 164 6.15 8.46 -14.64
CA ILE A 164 5.73 9.86 -14.68
C ILE A 164 6.89 10.82 -14.40
N ALA A 165 8.14 10.35 -14.57
CA ALA A 165 9.38 11.08 -14.35
C ALA A 165 9.50 11.67 -12.93
N ASN A 166 9.01 10.96 -11.92
CA ASN A 166 9.34 11.22 -10.52
C ASN A 166 10.72 10.62 -10.26
N LYS A 167 11.70 11.45 -9.84
CA LYS A 167 13.07 10.98 -9.59
C LYS A 167 13.09 10.06 -8.37
N GLU A 168 13.46 8.82 -8.61
CA GLU A 168 13.63 7.78 -7.62
C GLU A 168 14.85 6.91 -7.98
N ILE A 169 15.18 5.92 -7.16
CA ILE A 169 16.42 5.15 -7.29
C ILE A 169 16.65 4.53 -8.66
N ILE A 170 15.60 3.91 -9.28
CA ILE A 170 15.74 3.26 -10.59
C ILE A 170 15.96 4.30 -11.70
N MET A 171 15.27 5.43 -11.63
CA MET A 171 15.47 6.51 -12.57
C MET A 171 16.91 7.05 -12.51
N MET A 172 17.44 7.27 -11.31
CA MET A 172 18.83 7.68 -11.12
C MET A 172 19.82 6.64 -11.66
N ALA A 173 19.57 5.37 -11.38
CA ALA A 173 20.42 4.29 -11.89
C ALA A 173 20.41 4.20 -13.43
N LYS A 174 19.24 4.43 -14.08
CA LYS A 174 19.12 4.49 -15.54
C LYS A 174 19.94 5.64 -16.15
N GLU A 175 20.03 6.80 -15.48
CA GLU A 175 20.87 7.91 -15.95
C GLU A 175 22.35 7.51 -16.00
N TYR A 176 22.85 6.72 -15.06
CA TYR A 176 24.20 6.16 -15.08
C TYR A 176 24.36 5.05 -16.13
N SER A 177 23.35 4.21 -16.32
CA SER A 177 23.38 3.17 -17.35
C SER A 177 23.48 3.78 -18.75
N ALA A 178 22.81 4.91 -19.00
CA ALA A 178 22.94 5.66 -20.26
C ALA A 178 24.36 6.21 -20.50
N LYS A 179 25.16 6.38 -19.43
CA LYS A 179 26.58 6.77 -19.50
C LYS A 179 27.54 5.56 -19.58
N GLY A 180 27.01 4.33 -19.74
CA GLY A 180 27.78 3.10 -19.84
C GLY A 180 28.12 2.42 -18.51
N LEU A 181 27.58 2.90 -17.38
CA LEU A 181 27.79 2.31 -16.06
C LEU A 181 26.60 1.43 -15.67
N ILE A 182 26.71 0.12 -15.80
CA ILE A 182 25.60 -0.83 -15.57
C ILE A 182 25.45 -1.19 -14.07
N TRP A 183 26.55 -1.19 -13.29
CA TRP A 183 26.51 -1.62 -11.90
C TRP A 183 25.54 -0.83 -10.99
N PRO A 184 25.29 0.49 -11.18
CA PRO A 184 24.29 1.20 -10.37
C PRO A 184 22.89 0.62 -10.49
N LEU A 185 22.53 0.12 -11.68
CA LEU A 185 21.23 -0.51 -11.90
C LEU A 185 21.07 -1.80 -11.09
N PHE A 186 22.11 -2.64 -11.08
CA PHE A 186 22.09 -3.87 -10.26
C PHE A 186 22.13 -3.58 -8.76
N SER A 187 22.84 -2.53 -8.34
CA SER A 187 22.93 -2.16 -6.92
C SER A 187 21.57 -1.69 -6.36
N THR A 188 20.65 -1.17 -7.19
CA THR A 188 19.29 -0.84 -6.73
C THR A 188 18.57 -2.03 -6.11
N ALA A 189 18.79 -3.23 -6.66
CA ALA A 189 18.20 -4.46 -6.13
C ALA A 189 18.60 -4.72 -4.67
N LEU A 190 19.85 -4.37 -4.30
CA LEU A 190 20.32 -4.52 -2.92
C LEU A 190 19.53 -3.64 -1.94
N PHE A 191 19.25 -2.39 -2.32
CA PHE A 191 18.46 -1.47 -1.49
C PHE A 191 17.06 -2.02 -1.22
N PHE A 192 16.36 -2.48 -2.29
CA PHE A 192 15.04 -3.09 -2.14
C PHE A 192 15.11 -4.39 -1.33
N LEU A 193 16.10 -5.24 -1.57
CA LEU A 193 16.24 -6.53 -0.87
C LEU A 193 16.47 -6.34 0.64
N VAL A 194 17.34 -5.41 1.03
CA VAL A 194 17.61 -5.09 2.43
C VAL A 194 16.35 -4.57 3.11
N PHE A 195 15.63 -3.66 2.46
CA PHE A 195 14.39 -3.11 3.02
C PHE A 195 13.29 -4.18 3.14
N VAL A 196 13.04 -4.96 2.09
CA VAL A 196 12.05 -6.05 2.11
C VAL A 196 12.43 -7.09 3.15
N GLY A 197 13.72 -7.43 3.28
CA GLY A 197 14.22 -8.33 4.31
C GLY A 197 13.91 -7.81 5.72
N ALA A 198 14.18 -6.54 5.99
CA ALA A 198 13.86 -5.90 7.27
C ALA A 198 12.35 -5.93 7.57
N MET A 199 11.51 -5.62 6.57
CA MET A 199 10.05 -5.70 6.71
C MET A 199 9.58 -7.13 6.94
N THR A 200 10.13 -8.12 6.24
CA THR A 200 9.82 -9.54 6.44
C THR A 200 10.12 -9.97 7.88
N LEU A 201 11.27 -9.59 8.42
CA LEU A 201 11.62 -9.90 9.80
C LEU A 201 10.66 -9.23 10.81
N LEU A 202 10.28 -7.98 10.55
CA LEU A 202 9.31 -7.25 11.37
C LEU A 202 7.95 -7.93 11.38
N PHE A 203 7.39 -8.26 10.21
CA PHE A 203 6.08 -8.91 10.11
C PHE A 203 6.10 -10.33 10.72
N ASN A 204 7.16 -11.12 10.48
CA ASN A 204 7.32 -12.43 11.11
C ASN A 204 7.36 -12.32 12.66
N TRP A 205 8.02 -11.29 13.19
CA TRP A 205 8.02 -11.03 14.62
C TRP A 205 6.62 -10.67 15.15
N LEU A 206 5.88 -9.79 14.43
CA LEU A 206 4.51 -9.43 14.77
C LEU A 206 3.57 -10.65 14.73
N GLU A 207 3.68 -11.51 13.71
CA GLU A 207 2.90 -12.73 13.59
C GLU A 207 3.17 -13.69 14.75
N LYS A 208 4.43 -13.89 15.13
CA LYS A 208 4.80 -14.70 16.31
C LYS A 208 4.20 -14.14 17.60
N LYS A 209 4.25 -12.82 17.77
CA LYS A 209 3.69 -12.14 18.95
C LYS A 209 2.17 -12.31 19.06
N LEU A 210 1.45 -12.39 17.92
CA LEU A 210 0.01 -12.60 17.86
C LEU A 210 -0.41 -14.08 17.74
N SER A 211 0.53 -15.04 17.81
CA SER A 211 0.26 -16.47 17.63
C SER A 211 -0.48 -17.15 18.78
N TYR A 212 -0.72 -16.46 19.89
CA TYR A 212 -1.40 -16.98 21.07
C TYR A 212 -2.90 -17.27 20.87
N PHE A 213 -3.52 -16.76 19.80
CA PHE A 213 -4.86 -17.20 19.39
C PHE A 213 -4.71 -18.33 18.35
N ARG A 214 -5.14 -19.53 18.68
CA ARG A 214 -5.27 -20.65 17.76
C ARG A 214 -6.69 -20.77 17.24
#